data_2276b02fa278da13af391f5577a4c1a5
#
_entry.id   2276b02fa278da13af391f5577a4c1a5
#
_cell.length_a   1.000
_cell.length_b   1.000
_cell.length_c   1.000
_cell.angle_alpha   90.00
_cell.angle_beta   90.00
_cell.angle_gamma   90.00
#
_symmetry.space_group_name_H-M   'P 1'
#
loop_
_entity.id
_entity.type
_entity.pdbx_description
1 polymer ?
#
loop_
_entity_poly.entity_id
_entity_poly.type
_entity_poly.pdbx_seq_one_letter_code
_entity_poly.pdbx_strand_id
1 'polypeptide(L)'
;MAKEEDKNFSEKDEVILSPTQQIRIKFSNNRLAMIGFYMFITIVLLVIVTHFYTKFTGYDFAKTDPTLRNNPPSWAHPFGTDKYGRDTFMRVLEGGWISLQVGFLSTFMAITIGLTMGAIAGFFSGRVDNIIMRLIEILSSFPFLAIAYTISAIFRERPPEFRLYVIVVILGFLSWTGLARLIRGQILALREQEFIVATRALGIKRRNQILRHLVPNVLPTVVVSATLTFASSILSEAFLSFLNLSVTEPIPTWGALLSKASENSTSLRTFWWIWVFPGTMLFLFIMSINLVGEGLRDSIDPKAEYTTKKQRKEARARRKEEKALAKQAKQAVKEAAV
;
A
#
# COMPACT_ATOMS: atom_id res chain seq x y z
N MET A 1 -53.69 -18.44 -39.34
CA MET A 1 -53.26 -17.05 -39.12
C MET A 1 -52.63 -17.00 -37.74
N ALA A 2 -51.35 -17.25 -37.66
CA ALA A 2 -50.56 -17.17 -36.42
C ALA A 2 -49.99 -15.76 -36.30
N LYS A 3 -50.27 -15.07 -35.21
CA LYS A 3 -49.68 -13.82 -34.84
C LYS A 3 -48.24 -14.12 -34.38
N GLU A 4 -47.25 -13.71 -35.19
CA GLU A 4 -45.90 -13.54 -34.77
C GLU A 4 -45.84 -12.41 -33.76
N GLU A 5 -45.63 -12.73 -32.51
CA GLU A 5 -45.20 -11.77 -31.49
C GLU A 5 -43.72 -11.44 -31.71
N ASP A 6 -43.50 -10.30 -32.35
CA ASP A 6 -42.24 -9.62 -32.42
C ASP A 6 -41.73 -9.35 -31.00
N LYS A 7 -40.87 -10.23 -30.48
CA LYS A 7 -40.10 -9.95 -29.29
C LYS A 7 -39.05 -8.91 -29.65
N ASN A 8 -39.45 -7.67 -29.54
CA ASN A 8 -38.56 -6.51 -29.52
C ASN A 8 -37.57 -6.72 -28.35
N PHE A 9 -36.45 -7.39 -28.64
CA PHE A 9 -35.25 -7.32 -27.83
C PHE A 9 -34.77 -5.89 -27.90
N SER A 10 -35.21 -5.05 -26.99
CA SER A 10 -34.54 -3.78 -26.74
C SER A 10 -33.10 -4.13 -26.31
N GLU A 11 -32.17 -4.08 -27.24
CA GLU A 11 -30.76 -3.87 -26.95
C GLU A 11 -30.68 -2.62 -26.05
N LYS A 12 -30.74 -2.85 -24.73
CA LYS A 12 -30.39 -1.79 -23.79
C LYS A 12 -28.95 -1.48 -24.10
N ASP A 13 -28.71 -0.26 -24.59
CA ASP A 13 -27.43 0.36 -24.75
C ASP A 13 -26.48 -0.13 -23.65
N GLU A 14 -25.66 -1.14 -23.95
CA GLU A 14 -24.52 -1.49 -23.10
C GLU A 14 -23.58 -0.29 -23.17
N VAL A 15 -23.72 0.59 -22.21
CA VAL A 15 -22.81 1.73 -22.06
C VAL A 15 -21.41 1.12 -21.93
N ILE A 16 -20.64 1.17 -23.02
CA ILE A 16 -19.26 0.71 -23.07
C ILE A 16 -18.46 1.64 -22.16
N LEU A 17 -18.32 1.25 -20.88
CA LEU A 17 -17.56 2.00 -19.91
C LEU A 17 -16.07 1.92 -20.24
N SER A 18 -15.39 3.05 -20.17
CA SER A 18 -13.93 3.07 -20.32
C SER A 18 -13.26 2.20 -19.21
N PRO A 19 -12.09 1.60 -19.45
CA PRO A 19 -11.40 0.77 -18.46
C PRO A 19 -11.21 1.48 -17.10
N THR A 20 -10.93 2.77 -17.11
CA THR A 20 -10.78 3.59 -15.90
C THR A 20 -12.11 3.77 -15.15
N GLN A 21 -13.22 3.93 -15.86
CA GLN A 21 -14.55 3.99 -15.26
C GLN A 21 -14.94 2.66 -14.60
N GLN A 22 -14.62 1.54 -15.27
CA GLN A 22 -14.87 0.20 -14.71
C GLN A 22 -14.08 -0.02 -13.41
N ILE A 23 -12.79 0.33 -13.37
CA ILE A 23 -11.95 0.26 -12.18
C ILE A 23 -12.55 1.11 -11.05
N ARG A 24 -12.92 2.37 -11.34
CA ARG A 24 -13.53 3.25 -10.34
C ARG A 24 -14.81 2.69 -9.75
N ILE A 25 -15.70 2.15 -10.57
CA ILE A 25 -16.98 1.58 -10.14
C ILE A 25 -16.74 0.31 -9.32
N LYS A 26 -15.85 -0.59 -9.76
CA LYS A 26 -15.49 -1.80 -9.01
C LYS A 26 -14.92 -1.44 -7.63
N PHE A 27 -13.98 -0.50 -7.58
CA PHE A 27 -13.37 -0.03 -6.34
C PHE A 27 -14.41 0.58 -5.38
N SER A 28 -15.26 1.49 -5.84
CA SER A 28 -16.29 2.12 -5.01
C SER A 28 -17.39 1.16 -4.52
N ASN A 29 -17.57 0.03 -5.20
CA ASN A 29 -18.51 -1.01 -4.76
C ASN A 29 -17.89 -1.97 -3.72
N ASN A 30 -16.57 -1.98 -3.55
CA ASN A 30 -15.88 -2.76 -2.52
C ASN A 30 -15.92 -2.01 -1.19
N ARG A 31 -16.73 -2.48 -0.24
CA ARG A 31 -16.91 -1.82 1.07
C ARG A 31 -15.62 -1.73 1.88
N LEU A 32 -14.81 -2.80 1.86
CA LEU A 32 -13.54 -2.82 2.61
C LEU A 32 -12.53 -1.84 2.01
N ALA A 33 -12.43 -1.78 0.68
CA ALA A 33 -11.59 -0.80 0.00
C ALA A 33 -12.01 0.64 0.33
N MET A 34 -13.32 0.93 0.38
CA MET A 34 -13.83 2.25 0.73
C MET A 34 -13.57 2.61 2.19
N ILE A 35 -13.73 1.66 3.14
CA ILE A 35 -13.34 1.88 4.55
C ILE A 35 -11.85 2.19 4.64
N GLY A 36 -11.00 1.37 3.99
CA GLY A 36 -9.55 1.62 3.92
C GLY A 36 -9.22 2.98 3.33
N PHE A 37 -9.89 3.36 2.25
CA PHE A 37 -9.68 4.65 1.59
C PHE A 37 -10.04 5.85 2.50
N TYR A 38 -11.19 5.83 3.14
CA TYR A 38 -11.57 6.92 4.06
C TYR A 38 -10.64 6.96 5.28
N MET A 39 -10.27 5.82 5.84
CA MET A 39 -9.33 5.76 6.96
C MET A 39 -7.95 6.31 6.55
N PHE A 40 -7.44 5.92 5.38
CA PHE A 40 -6.20 6.45 4.81
C PHE A 40 -6.24 7.98 4.66
N ILE A 41 -7.28 8.50 4.00
CA ILE A 41 -7.45 9.95 3.79
C ILE A 41 -7.52 10.68 5.12
N THR A 42 -8.28 10.17 6.10
CA THR A 42 -8.41 10.79 7.42
C THR A 42 -7.06 10.87 8.13
N ILE A 43 -6.28 9.79 8.16
CA ILE A 43 -4.97 9.78 8.81
C ILE A 43 -4.02 10.75 8.10
N VAL A 44 -3.96 10.72 6.77
CA VAL A 44 -3.09 11.60 5.97
C VAL A 44 -3.47 13.07 6.19
N LEU A 45 -4.76 13.40 6.20
CA LEU A 45 -5.23 14.78 6.46
C LEU A 45 -4.85 15.24 7.87
N LEU A 46 -5.06 14.39 8.90
CA LEU A 46 -4.66 14.73 10.26
C LEU A 46 -3.16 15.02 10.36
N VAL A 47 -2.33 14.18 9.76
CA VAL A 47 -0.87 14.35 9.72
C VAL A 47 -0.48 15.65 9.02
N ILE A 48 -1.04 15.91 7.83
CA ILE A 48 -0.76 17.12 7.04
C ILE A 48 -1.19 18.37 7.81
N VAL A 49 -2.41 18.39 8.34
CA VAL A 49 -2.94 19.55 9.10
C VAL A 49 -2.06 19.83 10.31
N THR A 50 -1.66 18.80 11.05
CA THR A 50 -0.78 18.98 12.23
C THR A 50 0.58 19.51 11.80
N HIS A 51 1.19 18.97 10.78
CA HIS A 51 2.49 19.45 10.29
C HIS A 51 2.44 20.94 9.90
N PHE A 52 1.42 21.36 9.17
CA PHE A 52 1.27 22.78 8.83
C PHE A 52 0.93 23.63 10.07
N TYR A 53 0.13 23.12 11.00
CA TYR A 53 -0.15 23.81 12.27
C TYR A 53 1.13 24.06 13.06
N THR A 54 1.99 23.05 13.28
CA THR A 54 3.25 23.20 14.01
C THR A 54 4.17 24.19 13.32
N LYS A 55 4.23 24.15 11.97
CA LYS A 55 5.06 25.06 11.18
C LYS A 55 4.58 26.52 11.25
N PHE A 56 3.27 26.76 11.21
CA PHE A 56 2.71 28.14 11.21
C PHE A 56 2.67 28.75 12.61
N THR A 57 2.43 27.94 13.67
CA THR A 57 2.37 28.42 15.05
C THR A 57 3.73 28.48 15.71
N GLY A 58 4.78 27.87 15.11
CA GLY A 58 6.07 27.70 15.75
C GLY A 58 6.05 26.72 16.92
N TYR A 59 5.03 25.84 16.98
CA TYR A 59 4.93 24.84 18.04
C TYR A 59 6.10 23.85 17.98
N ASP A 60 6.90 23.85 19.06
CA ASP A 60 8.04 22.95 19.16
C ASP A 60 7.62 21.62 19.85
N PHE A 61 7.38 20.59 19.04
CA PHE A 61 7.06 19.24 19.52
C PHE A 61 8.24 18.54 20.24
N ALA A 62 9.45 19.10 20.16
CA ALA A 62 10.63 18.60 20.85
C ALA A 62 10.85 19.27 22.21
N LYS A 63 10.12 20.35 22.49
CA LYS A 63 10.24 21.09 23.76
C LYS A 63 9.94 20.18 24.94
N THR A 64 10.88 20.15 25.89
CA THR A 64 10.77 19.33 27.10
C THR A 64 10.20 20.14 28.25
N ASP A 65 9.32 19.52 29.05
CA ASP A 65 8.79 20.08 30.27
C ASP A 65 8.91 19.05 31.42
N PRO A 66 9.91 19.21 32.33
CA PRO A 66 10.11 18.24 33.40
C PRO A 66 8.92 18.10 34.36
N THR A 67 8.02 19.07 34.42
CA THR A 67 6.84 19.03 35.30
C THR A 67 5.74 18.13 34.79
N LEU A 68 5.75 17.86 33.47
CA LEU A 68 4.75 17.06 32.77
C LEU A 68 5.23 15.63 32.46
N ARG A 69 6.31 15.14 33.07
CA ARG A 69 6.87 13.82 32.78
C ARG A 69 5.88 12.69 33.05
N ASN A 70 5.71 11.84 32.03
CA ASN A 70 4.88 10.63 32.09
C ASN A 70 3.44 10.87 32.63
N ASN A 71 2.85 12.02 32.31
CA ASN A 71 1.47 12.28 32.68
C ASN A 71 0.52 11.44 31.79
N PRO A 72 -0.51 10.82 32.40
CA PRO A 72 -1.49 10.04 31.67
C PRO A 72 -2.33 10.91 30.73
N PRO A 73 -3.05 10.28 29.77
CA PRO A 73 -3.97 10.98 28.91
C PRO A 73 -4.93 11.90 29.64
N SER A 74 -5.06 13.13 29.16
CA SER A 74 -5.91 14.19 29.71
C SER A 74 -6.47 15.08 28.61
N TRP A 75 -7.40 15.96 28.90
CA TRP A 75 -7.91 16.92 27.91
C TRP A 75 -6.83 17.87 27.36
N ALA A 76 -5.83 18.22 28.16
CA ALA A 76 -4.69 19.03 27.70
C ALA A 76 -3.69 18.23 26.86
N HIS A 77 -3.54 16.95 27.15
CA HIS A 77 -2.63 16.03 26.47
C HIS A 77 -3.39 14.74 26.14
N PRO A 78 -4.10 14.67 25.01
CA PRO A 78 -5.01 13.55 24.67
C PRO A 78 -4.35 12.18 24.69
N PHE A 79 -3.07 12.08 24.31
CA PHE A 79 -2.28 10.84 24.35
C PHE A 79 -1.25 10.83 25.49
N GLY A 80 -1.43 11.71 26.50
CA GLY A 80 -0.49 11.86 27.60
C GLY A 80 0.85 12.45 27.16
N THR A 81 1.84 12.37 28.04
CA THR A 81 3.19 12.88 27.79
C THR A 81 4.25 11.80 27.96
N ASP A 82 5.42 12.03 27.35
CA ASP A 82 6.54 11.09 27.43
C ASP A 82 7.47 11.37 28.64
N LYS A 83 8.57 10.59 28.74
CA LYS A 83 9.57 10.72 29.82
C LYS A 83 10.27 12.08 29.87
N TYR A 84 10.13 12.90 28.85
CA TYR A 84 10.67 14.26 28.77
C TYR A 84 9.58 15.33 28.97
N GLY A 85 8.32 14.92 29.20
CA GLY A 85 7.17 15.82 29.34
C GLY A 85 6.67 16.37 28.01
N ARG A 86 7.04 15.76 26.86
CA ARG A 86 6.60 16.19 25.54
C ARG A 86 5.24 15.59 25.22
N ASP A 87 4.40 16.34 24.50
CA ASP A 87 3.06 15.90 24.11
C ASP A 87 3.12 14.74 23.12
N THR A 88 2.58 13.57 23.51
CA THR A 88 2.60 12.36 22.70
C THR A 88 1.67 12.48 21.50
N PHE A 89 0.54 13.19 21.59
CA PHE A 89 -0.39 13.37 20.48
C PHE A 89 0.27 14.12 19.32
N MET A 90 0.89 15.27 19.61
CA MET A 90 1.58 16.07 18.61
C MET A 90 2.76 15.29 18.00
N ARG A 91 3.50 14.54 18.82
CA ARG A 91 4.63 13.72 18.35
C ARG A 91 4.19 12.53 17.49
N VAL A 92 3.04 11.92 17.74
CA VAL A 92 2.48 10.84 16.90
C VAL A 92 2.09 11.37 15.53
N LEU A 93 1.49 12.55 15.46
CA LEU A 93 1.08 13.13 14.19
C LEU A 93 2.28 13.68 13.39
N GLU A 94 3.22 14.39 14.02
CA GLU A 94 4.47 14.81 13.38
C GLU A 94 5.34 13.61 12.98
N GLY A 95 5.41 12.58 13.80
CA GLY A 95 6.07 11.33 13.46
C GLY A 95 5.45 10.65 12.23
N GLY A 96 4.12 10.77 12.08
CA GLY A 96 3.42 10.36 10.88
C GLY A 96 3.90 11.08 9.64
N TRP A 97 4.12 12.39 9.69
CA TRP A 97 4.64 13.16 8.55
C TRP A 97 6.00 12.63 8.09
N ILE A 98 6.91 12.36 9.03
CA ILE A 98 8.24 11.83 8.72
C ILE A 98 8.15 10.40 8.17
N SER A 99 7.36 9.51 8.81
CA SER A 99 7.16 8.14 8.34
C SER A 99 6.52 8.10 6.95
N LEU A 100 5.58 9.02 6.65
CA LEU A 100 4.98 9.14 5.31
C LEU A 100 6.00 9.58 4.26
N GLN A 101 6.88 10.55 4.58
CA GLN A 101 7.94 10.98 3.67
C GLN A 101 8.90 9.83 3.36
N VAL A 102 9.37 9.10 4.37
CA VAL A 102 10.26 7.95 4.17
C VAL A 102 9.57 6.89 3.30
N GLY A 103 8.35 6.52 3.63
CA GLY A 103 7.58 5.55 2.86
C GLY A 103 7.38 5.97 1.40
N PHE A 104 6.96 7.23 1.18
CA PHE A 104 6.73 7.76 -0.17
C PHE A 104 8.00 7.82 -1.02
N LEU A 105 9.07 8.42 -0.48
CA LEU A 105 10.33 8.57 -1.22
C LEU A 105 10.98 7.22 -1.53
N SER A 106 10.97 6.29 -0.57
CA SER A 106 11.49 4.93 -0.77
C SER A 106 10.68 4.18 -1.82
N THR A 107 9.35 4.28 -1.77
CA THR A 107 8.46 3.65 -2.75
C THR A 107 8.64 4.24 -4.14
N PHE A 108 8.72 5.57 -4.24
CA PHE A 108 8.97 6.25 -5.52
C PHE A 108 10.28 5.79 -6.16
N MET A 109 11.34 5.69 -5.36
CA MET A 109 12.64 5.17 -5.80
C MET A 109 12.54 3.71 -6.25
N ALA A 110 11.90 2.85 -5.46
CA ALA A 110 11.72 1.43 -5.77
C ALA A 110 10.91 1.22 -7.06
N ILE A 111 9.84 2.01 -7.26
CA ILE A 111 9.02 1.94 -8.48
C ILE A 111 9.81 2.39 -9.69
N THR A 112 10.51 3.52 -9.59
CA THR A 112 11.28 4.08 -10.72
C THR A 112 12.35 3.10 -11.18
N ILE A 113 13.13 2.54 -10.25
CA ILE A 113 14.16 1.55 -10.58
C ILE A 113 13.52 0.24 -11.06
N GLY A 114 12.52 -0.29 -10.33
CA GLY A 114 11.89 -1.57 -10.61
C GLY A 114 11.16 -1.60 -11.96
N LEU A 115 10.40 -0.53 -12.29
CA LEU A 115 9.73 -0.40 -13.57
C LEU A 115 10.74 -0.30 -14.72
N THR A 116 11.78 0.53 -14.56
CA THR A 116 12.79 0.73 -15.59
C THR A 116 13.57 -0.55 -15.85
N MET A 117 14.12 -1.17 -14.81
CA MET A 117 14.91 -2.41 -14.92
C MET A 117 14.06 -3.59 -15.39
N GLY A 118 12.83 -3.72 -14.88
CA GLY A 118 11.90 -4.76 -15.31
C GLY A 118 11.47 -4.61 -16.76
N ALA A 119 11.18 -3.38 -17.21
CA ALA A 119 10.81 -3.12 -18.60
C ALA A 119 11.98 -3.38 -19.56
N ILE A 120 13.20 -2.97 -19.21
CA ILE A 120 14.40 -3.22 -20.02
C ILE A 120 14.69 -4.72 -20.10
N ALA A 121 14.69 -5.44 -18.96
CA ALA A 121 14.93 -6.87 -18.91
C ALA A 121 13.89 -7.65 -19.76
N GLY A 122 12.61 -7.36 -19.58
CA GLY A 122 11.52 -8.02 -20.30
C GLY A 122 11.52 -7.73 -21.81
N PHE A 123 11.84 -6.49 -22.21
CA PHE A 123 11.83 -6.11 -23.63
C PHE A 123 13.04 -6.66 -24.39
N PHE A 124 14.26 -6.44 -23.89
CA PHE A 124 15.48 -6.83 -24.61
C PHE A 124 15.78 -8.32 -24.50
N SER A 125 15.36 -8.98 -23.40
CA SER A 125 15.65 -10.39 -23.11
C SER A 125 17.13 -10.82 -23.31
N GLY A 126 17.41 -12.11 -23.29
CA GLY A 126 18.76 -12.64 -23.56
C GLY A 126 19.82 -12.10 -22.59
N ARG A 127 20.92 -11.54 -23.10
CA ARG A 127 22.05 -11.08 -22.28
C ARG A 127 21.70 -9.96 -21.32
N VAL A 128 20.89 -8.99 -21.76
CA VAL A 128 20.46 -7.85 -20.93
C VAL A 128 19.61 -8.34 -19.75
N ASP A 129 18.66 -9.21 -20.04
CA ASP A 129 17.83 -9.85 -19.04
C ASP A 129 18.66 -10.63 -18.02
N ASN A 130 19.58 -11.48 -18.50
CA ASN A 130 20.45 -12.28 -17.62
C ASN A 130 21.31 -11.41 -16.71
N ILE A 131 21.86 -10.30 -17.19
CA ILE A 131 22.65 -9.38 -16.35
C ILE A 131 21.79 -8.76 -15.26
N ILE A 132 20.61 -8.24 -15.61
CA ILE A 132 19.70 -7.60 -14.65
C ILE A 132 19.19 -8.62 -13.62
N MET A 133 18.82 -9.84 -14.07
CA MET A 133 18.38 -10.89 -13.15
C MET A 133 19.50 -11.36 -12.22
N ARG A 134 20.74 -11.46 -12.71
CA ARG A 134 21.90 -11.80 -11.89
C ARG A 134 22.17 -10.71 -10.84
N LEU A 135 22.05 -9.43 -11.21
CA LEU A 135 22.15 -8.32 -10.24
C LEU A 135 21.07 -8.44 -9.13
N ILE A 136 19.83 -8.73 -9.54
CA ILE A 136 18.72 -8.93 -8.60
C ILE A 136 18.99 -10.14 -7.68
N GLU A 137 19.51 -11.23 -8.21
CA GLU A 137 19.86 -12.42 -7.42
C GLU A 137 20.96 -12.10 -6.38
N ILE A 138 22.02 -11.40 -6.80
CA ILE A 138 23.08 -10.96 -5.88
C ILE A 138 22.51 -10.10 -4.76
N LEU A 139 21.74 -9.05 -5.09
CA LEU A 139 21.13 -8.17 -4.08
C LEU A 139 20.18 -8.93 -3.14
N SER A 140 19.42 -9.88 -3.68
CA SER A 140 18.46 -10.68 -2.89
C SER A 140 19.13 -11.77 -2.04
N SER A 141 20.40 -12.13 -2.30
CA SER A 141 21.13 -13.12 -1.50
C SER A 141 21.62 -12.58 -0.16
N PHE A 142 21.70 -11.25 -0.02
CA PHE A 142 22.11 -10.64 1.24
C PHE A 142 20.89 -10.45 2.17
N PRO A 143 21.01 -10.79 3.46
CA PRO A 143 19.97 -10.48 4.43
C PRO A 143 19.75 -8.97 4.54
N PHE A 144 18.49 -8.53 4.33
CA PHE A 144 18.10 -7.13 4.40
C PHE A 144 18.63 -6.41 5.66
N LEU A 145 18.46 -7.05 6.83
CA LEU A 145 18.90 -6.47 8.10
C LEU A 145 20.40 -6.27 8.19
N ALA A 146 21.21 -7.20 7.64
CA ALA A 146 22.66 -7.08 7.66
C ALA A 146 23.13 -5.85 6.86
N ILE A 147 22.55 -5.64 5.66
CA ILE A 147 22.83 -4.45 4.85
C ILE A 147 22.38 -3.18 5.57
N ALA A 148 21.12 -3.17 6.05
CA ALA A 148 20.56 -1.99 6.72
C ALA A 148 21.36 -1.62 7.98
N TYR A 149 21.74 -2.61 8.79
CA TYR A 149 22.58 -2.42 9.97
C TYR A 149 23.96 -1.83 9.61
N THR A 150 24.64 -2.45 8.65
CA THR A 150 26.00 -2.02 8.25
C THR A 150 25.99 -0.59 7.73
N ILE A 151 25.06 -0.25 6.83
CA ILE A 151 24.95 1.10 6.28
C ILE A 151 24.58 2.11 7.37
N SER A 152 23.58 1.77 8.23
CA SER A 152 23.17 2.65 9.34
C SER A 152 24.31 2.89 10.34
N ALA A 153 25.14 1.87 10.61
CA ALA A 153 26.30 1.99 11.49
C ALA A 153 27.36 2.94 10.93
N ILE A 154 27.63 2.89 9.63
CA ILE A 154 28.60 3.80 8.96
C ILE A 154 28.17 5.27 9.11
N PHE A 155 26.86 5.54 9.05
CA PHE A 155 26.31 6.90 9.11
C PHE A 155 25.77 7.30 10.50
N ARG A 156 26.11 6.54 11.54
CA ARG A 156 25.56 6.75 12.89
C ARG A 156 25.87 8.13 13.47
N GLU A 157 27.09 8.66 13.18
CA GLU A 157 27.56 9.95 13.68
C GLU A 157 27.04 11.15 12.85
N ARG A 158 26.26 10.89 11.80
CA ARG A 158 25.69 11.96 10.96
C ARG A 158 24.43 12.54 11.62
N PRO A 159 24.08 13.80 11.31
CA PRO A 159 22.87 14.44 11.80
C PRO A 159 21.60 13.59 11.52
N PRO A 160 20.59 13.66 12.39
CA PRO A 160 19.36 12.85 12.24
C PRO A 160 18.67 13.03 10.88
N GLU A 161 18.67 14.25 10.32
CA GLU A 161 18.10 14.55 9.00
C GLU A 161 18.83 13.81 7.88
N PHE A 162 20.14 13.73 7.94
CA PHE A 162 20.94 12.97 6.96
C PHE A 162 20.64 11.47 7.06
N ARG A 163 20.51 10.93 8.27
CA ARG A 163 20.20 9.53 8.50
C ARG A 163 18.82 9.15 7.92
N LEU A 164 17.88 10.09 7.94
CA LEU A 164 16.58 9.89 7.29
C LEU A 164 16.73 9.60 5.78
N TYR A 165 17.55 10.37 5.07
CA TYR A 165 17.82 10.12 3.65
C TYR A 165 18.55 8.78 3.44
N VAL A 166 19.46 8.41 4.33
CA VAL A 166 20.12 7.09 4.28
C VAL A 166 19.10 5.97 4.33
N ILE A 167 18.11 6.03 5.24
CA ILE A 167 17.04 5.03 5.33
C ILE A 167 16.18 5.00 4.07
N VAL A 168 15.82 6.17 3.51
CA VAL A 168 15.09 6.24 2.25
C VAL A 168 15.83 5.49 1.14
N VAL A 169 17.14 5.72 1.03
CA VAL A 169 17.98 5.06 0.01
C VAL A 169 18.07 3.56 0.25
N ILE A 170 18.29 3.12 1.50
CA ILE A 170 18.34 1.68 1.84
C ILE A 170 17.04 1.00 1.44
N LEU A 171 15.90 1.54 1.89
CA LEU A 171 14.58 0.95 1.62
C LEU A 171 14.26 0.97 0.13
N GLY A 172 14.46 2.10 -0.55
CA GLY A 172 14.16 2.24 -1.98
C GLY A 172 15.05 1.35 -2.85
N PHE A 173 16.36 1.31 -2.54
CA PHE A 173 17.32 0.53 -3.31
C PHE A 173 17.21 -0.98 -3.10
N LEU A 174 16.69 -1.46 -1.98
CA LEU A 174 16.51 -2.89 -1.75
C LEU A 174 15.11 -3.39 -2.17
N SER A 175 14.10 -2.52 -2.21
CA SER A 175 12.71 -2.92 -2.48
C SER A 175 12.35 -3.04 -3.97
N TRP A 176 13.17 -2.54 -4.90
CA TRP A 176 12.84 -2.54 -6.34
C TRP A 176 12.90 -3.93 -7.00
N THR A 177 13.64 -4.88 -6.41
CA THR A 177 13.93 -6.18 -7.02
C THR A 177 12.69 -7.04 -7.29
N GLY A 178 11.73 -7.02 -6.37
CA GLY A 178 10.46 -7.73 -6.50
C GLY A 178 9.60 -7.16 -7.63
N LEU A 179 9.47 -5.83 -7.68
CA LEU A 179 8.73 -5.15 -8.73
C LEU A 179 9.37 -5.37 -10.11
N ALA A 180 10.69 -5.31 -10.20
CA ALA A 180 11.40 -5.54 -11.47
C ALA A 180 11.11 -6.94 -12.04
N ARG A 181 11.12 -8.00 -11.21
CA ARG A 181 10.76 -9.37 -11.64
C ARG A 181 9.31 -9.45 -12.13
N LEU A 182 8.38 -8.80 -11.42
CA LEU A 182 6.97 -8.78 -11.77
C LEU A 182 6.75 -8.09 -13.13
N ILE A 183 7.32 -6.90 -13.30
CA ILE A 183 7.20 -6.11 -14.55
C ILE A 183 7.89 -6.84 -15.71
N ARG A 184 9.06 -7.41 -15.49
CA ARG A 184 9.74 -8.25 -16.50
C ARG A 184 8.80 -9.36 -17.01
N GLY A 185 8.17 -10.11 -16.09
CA GLY A 185 7.25 -11.19 -16.49
C GLY A 185 6.10 -10.70 -17.35
N GLN A 186 5.49 -9.57 -17.00
CA GLN A 186 4.40 -8.97 -17.79
C GLN A 186 4.88 -8.45 -19.14
N ILE A 187 6.02 -7.77 -19.20
CA ILE A 187 6.58 -7.26 -20.46
C ILE A 187 6.95 -8.42 -21.41
N LEU A 188 7.48 -9.52 -20.89
CA LEU A 188 7.75 -10.73 -21.69
C LEU A 188 6.46 -11.27 -22.33
N ALA A 189 5.36 -11.33 -21.60
CA ALA A 189 4.07 -11.78 -22.13
C ALA A 189 3.48 -10.78 -23.14
N LEU A 190 3.54 -9.48 -22.84
CA LEU A 190 2.98 -8.44 -23.69
C LEU A 190 3.73 -8.27 -25.01
N ARG A 191 5.05 -8.44 -25.05
CA ARG A 191 5.85 -8.22 -26.26
C ARG A 191 5.57 -9.24 -27.37
N GLU A 192 4.97 -10.38 -27.05
CA GLU A 192 4.57 -11.42 -28.01
C GLU A 192 3.13 -11.19 -28.52
N GLN A 193 2.40 -10.20 -28.00
CA GLN A 193 1.06 -9.86 -28.45
C GLN A 193 1.06 -9.23 -29.85
N GLU A 194 0.02 -9.48 -30.61
CA GLU A 194 -0.12 -9.05 -32.01
C GLU A 194 0.07 -7.53 -32.19
N PHE A 195 -0.47 -6.71 -31.27
CA PHE A 195 -0.33 -5.26 -31.36
C PHE A 195 1.12 -4.79 -31.24
N ILE A 196 1.98 -5.49 -30.46
CA ILE A 196 3.41 -5.16 -30.38
C ILE A 196 4.16 -5.68 -31.62
N VAL A 197 3.79 -6.85 -32.12
CA VAL A 197 4.35 -7.38 -33.37
C VAL A 197 4.07 -6.41 -34.53
N ALA A 198 2.84 -5.87 -34.62
CA ALA A 198 2.48 -4.85 -35.61
C ALA A 198 3.34 -3.57 -35.47
N THR A 199 3.64 -3.11 -34.24
CA THR A 199 4.52 -1.93 -34.04
C THR A 199 5.94 -2.18 -34.58
N ARG A 200 6.43 -3.43 -34.48
CA ARG A 200 7.75 -3.80 -35.06
C ARG A 200 7.70 -3.79 -36.59
N ALA A 201 6.64 -4.35 -37.17
CA ALA A 201 6.46 -4.37 -38.65
C ALA A 201 6.37 -2.93 -39.19
N LEU A 202 5.76 -2.00 -38.46
CA LEU A 202 5.68 -0.58 -38.81
C LEU A 202 6.98 0.21 -38.56
N GLY A 203 8.05 -0.43 -38.11
CA GLY A 203 9.36 0.21 -37.83
C GLY A 203 9.37 1.19 -36.67
N ILE A 204 8.42 1.10 -35.73
CA ILE A 204 8.38 1.97 -34.54
C ILE A 204 9.65 1.76 -33.69
N LYS A 205 10.32 2.86 -33.29
CA LYS A 205 11.54 2.81 -32.48
C LYS A 205 11.31 2.06 -31.16
N ARG A 206 12.28 1.23 -30.76
CA ARG A 206 12.21 0.40 -29.53
C ARG A 206 11.82 1.18 -28.28
N ARG A 207 12.38 2.40 -28.09
CA ARG A 207 12.02 3.29 -26.99
C ARG A 207 10.53 3.60 -26.98
N ASN A 208 9.94 3.88 -28.12
CA ASN A 208 8.50 4.19 -28.24
C ASN A 208 7.65 2.94 -28.00
N GLN A 209 8.09 1.75 -28.45
CA GLN A 209 7.43 0.49 -28.13
C GLN A 209 7.35 0.28 -26.60
N ILE A 210 8.47 0.53 -25.89
CA ILE A 210 8.50 0.41 -24.42
C ILE A 210 7.60 1.48 -23.77
N LEU A 211 7.87 2.77 -24.02
CA LEU A 211 7.26 3.87 -23.26
C LEU A 211 5.80 4.15 -23.64
N ARG A 212 5.39 3.95 -24.90
CA ARG A 212 4.04 4.27 -25.37
C ARG A 212 3.11 3.08 -25.49
N HIS A 213 3.67 1.87 -25.55
CA HIS A 213 2.85 0.66 -25.75
C HIS A 213 2.97 -0.32 -24.58
N LEU A 214 4.17 -0.65 -24.12
CA LEU A 214 4.33 -1.65 -23.07
C LEU A 214 4.12 -1.08 -21.67
N VAL A 215 4.81 0.01 -21.30
CA VAL A 215 4.72 0.63 -19.98
C VAL A 215 3.28 1.00 -19.59
N PRO A 216 2.46 1.65 -20.45
CA PRO A 216 1.08 1.95 -20.12
C PRO A 216 0.22 0.72 -19.79
N ASN A 217 0.50 -0.42 -20.43
CA ASN A 217 -0.24 -1.67 -20.18
C ASN A 217 0.12 -2.33 -18.84
N VAL A 218 1.30 -2.07 -18.30
CA VAL A 218 1.70 -2.59 -16.98
C VAL A 218 1.44 -1.61 -15.83
N LEU A 219 1.10 -0.34 -16.13
CA LEU A 219 0.81 0.69 -15.10
C LEU A 219 -0.23 0.25 -14.07
N PRO A 220 -1.35 -0.40 -14.42
CA PRO A 220 -2.30 -0.88 -13.44
C PRO A 220 -1.65 -1.77 -12.37
N THR A 221 -0.79 -2.70 -12.77
CA THR A 221 -0.05 -3.56 -11.85
C THR A 221 0.99 -2.77 -11.03
N VAL A 222 1.64 -1.77 -11.64
CA VAL A 222 2.58 -0.88 -10.93
C VAL A 222 1.87 -0.13 -9.82
N VAL A 223 0.66 0.41 -10.07
CA VAL A 223 -0.14 1.13 -9.06
C VAL A 223 -0.48 0.22 -7.87
N VAL A 224 -0.94 -1.01 -8.12
CA VAL A 224 -1.21 -1.98 -7.05
C VAL A 224 0.07 -2.30 -6.27
N SER A 225 1.18 -2.57 -6.97
CA SER A 225 2.46 -2.86 -6.32
C SER A 225 2.98 -1.66 -5.53
N ALA A 226 2.72 -0.43 -5.99
CA ALA A 226 3.10 0.79 -5.30
C ALA A 226 2.42 0.92 -3.94
N THR A 227 1.11 0.63 -3.83
CA THR A 227 0.40 0.68 -2.55
C THR A 227 0.96 -0.32 -1.55
N LEU A 228 1.23 -1.56 -1.99
CA LEU A 228 1.81 -2.60 -1.13
C LEU A 228 3.26 -2.28 -0.74
N THR A 229 4.06 -1.76 -1.67
CA THR A 229 5.44 -1.35 -1.40
C THR A 229 5.47 -0.18 -0.42
N PHE A 230 4.53 0.76 -0.51
CA PHE A 230 4.43 1.89 0.40
C PHE A 230 4.15 1.43 1.85
N ALA A 231 3.17 0.54 2.05
CA ALA A 231 2.90 -0.05 3.35
C ALA A 231 4.13 -0.79 3.91
N SER A 232 4.79 -1.60 3.07
CA SER A 232 5.98 -2.36 3.45
C SER A 232 7.17 -1.45 3.78
N SER A 233 7.35 -0.34 3.08
CA SER A 233 8.43 0.63 3.35
C SER A 233 8.25 1.31 4.70
N ILE A 234 7.02 1.71 5.06
CA ILE A 234 6.72 2.30 6.37
C ILE A 234 6.92 1.28 7.49
N LEU A 235 6.48 0.03 7.28
CA LEU A 235 6.68 -1.04 8.26
C LEU A 235 8.17 -1.33 8.44
N SER A 236 8.95 -1.35 7.36
CA SER A 236 10.40 -1.57 7.40
C SER A 236 11.13 -0.40 8.08
N GLU A 237 10.71 0.85 7.83
CA GLU A 237 11.22 2.03 8.55
C GLU A 237 10.94 1.89 10.05
N ALA A 238 9.69 1.57 10.42
CA ALA A 238 9.30 1.41 11.81
C ALA A 238 10.10 0.30 12.51
N PHE A 239 10.37 -0.81 11.80
CA PHE A 239 11.19 -1.89 12.32
C PHE A 239 12.67 -1.48 12.50
N LEU A 240 13.26 -0.78 11.53
CA LEU A 240 14.63 -0.26 11.67
C LEU A 240 14.73 0.79 12.78
N SER A 241 13.74 1.65 12.91
CA SER A 241 13.65 2.63 14.01
C SER A 241 13.53 1.94 15.37
N PHE A 242 12.72 0.89 15.47
CA PHE A 242 12.60 0.09 16.69
C PHE A 242 13.94 -0.53 17.12
N LEU A 243 14.76 -0.92 16.15
CA LEU A 243 16.13 -1.41 16.40
C LEU A 243 17.18 -0.30 16.59
N ASN A 244 16.76 0.97 16.66
CA ASN A 244 17.64 2.15 16.73
C ASN A 244 18.59 2.31 15.54
N LEU A 245 18.21 1.76 14.38
CA LEU A 245 19.00 1.82 13.14
C LEU A 245 18.56 2.95 12.19
N SER A 246 17.44 3.62 12.50
CA SER A 246 16.87 4.71 11.72
C SER A 246 17.19 6.08 12.35
N VAL A 247 16.23 6.97 12.28
CA VAL A 247 16.33 8.34 12.80
C VAL A 247 16.27 8.33 14.33
N THR A 248 17.07 9.21 14.95
CA THR A 248 17.09 9.37 16.40
C THR A 248 16.43 10.66 16.83
N GLU A 249 16.22 10.80 18.16
CA GLU A 249 15.79 12.06 18.75
C GLU A 249 16.59 13.28 18.21
N PRO A 250 15.95 14.44 18.03
CA PRO A 250 14.57 14.76 18.46
C PRO A 250 13.47 14.43 17.44
N ILE A 251 13.83 13.95 16.24
CA ILE A 251 12.88 13.70 15.13
C ILE A 251 12.00 12.50 15.46
N PRO A 252 10.66 12.69 15.58
CA PRO A 252 9.77 11.57 15.81
C PRO A 252 9.51 10.80 14.50
N THR A 253 9.41 9.48 14.60
CA THR A 253 8.75 8.60 13.61
C THR A 253 7.87 7.62 14.39
N TRP A 254 6.90 7.01 13.74
CA TRP A 254 6.07 6.01 14.45
C TRP A 254 6.92 4.88 15.03
N GLY A 255 7.93 4.42 14.29
CA GLY A 255 8.85 3.38 14.76
C GLY A 255 9.72 3.84 15.93
N ALA A 256 10.26 5.05 15.88
CA ALA A 256 11.07 5.62 16.97
C ALA A 256 10.24 5.87 18.25
N LEU A 257 8.96 6.20 18.12
CA LEU A 257 8.06 6.29 19.27
C LEU A 257 7.78 4.92 19.87
N LEU A 258 7.63 3.88 19.05
CA LEU A 258 7.44 2.51 19.53
C LEU A 258 8.69 1.94 20.22
N SER A 259 9.90 2.27 19.74
CA SER A 259 11.14 1.76 20.34
C SER A 259 11.32 2.18 21.81
N LYS A 260 10.75 3.32 22.20
CA LYS A 260 10.80 3.81 23.59
C LYS A 260 10.06 2.90 24.58
N ALA A 261 9.07 2.15 24.10
CA ALA A 261 8.39 1.17 24.92
C ALA A 261 9.32 0.02 25.34
N SER A 262 10.30 -0.34 24.50
CA SER A 262 11.23 -1.44 24.77
C SER A 262 12.39 -1.07 25.71
N GLU A 263 12.58 0.22 26.01
CA GLU A 263 13.69 0.67 26.87
C GLU A 263 13.57 0.14 28.31
N ASN A 264 12.35 -0.11 28.80
CA ASN A 264 12.15 -0.60 30.15
C ASN A 264 10.83 -1.38 30.27
N SER A 265 10.88 -2.61 30.81
CA SER A 265 9.69 -3.47 31.01
C SER A 265 8.64 -2.86 31.95
N THR A 266 9.05 -2.06 32.93
CA THR A 266 8.15 -1.32 33.81
C THR A 266 7.39 -0.24 33.04
N SER A 267 8.04 0.44 32.08
CA SER A 267 7.43 1.47 31.25
C SER A 267 6.31 0.93 30.37
N LEU A 268 6.40 -0.33 29.90
CA LEU A 268 5.37 -0.97 29.09
C LEU A 268 4.01 -1.05 29.79
N ARG A 269 3.99 -1.35 31.09
CA ARG A 269 2.74 -1.50 31.85
C ARG A 269 2.26 -0.18 32.43
N THR A 270 3.18 0.61 33.00
CA THR A 270 2.83 1.83 33.70
C THR A 270 2.49 2.97 32.77
N PHE A 271 3.21 3.12 31.65
CA PHE A 271 3.06 4.22 30.71
C PHE A 271 2.58 3.71 29.34
N TRP A 272 1.52 2.88 29.35
CA TRP A 272 0.98 2.20 28.18
C TRP A 272 0.66 3.14 26.99
N TRP A 273 0.30 4.40 27.25
CA TRP A 273 -0.07 5.37 26.22
C TRP A 273 1.09 5.75 25.31
N ILE A 274 2.35 5.65 25.79
CA ILE A 274 3.54 6.01 25.01
C ILE A 274 3.70 5.11 23.78
N TRP A 275 3.25 3.86 23.84
CA TRP A 275 3.40 2.90 22.74
C TRP A 275 2.06 2.49 22.10
N VAL A 276 0.96 2.48 22.84
CA VAL A 276 -0.35 2.08 22.30
C VAL A 276 -0.81 3.05 21.22
N PHE A 277 -0.71 4.35 21.43
CA PHE A 277 -1.16 5.32 20.43
C PHE A 277 -0.30 5.35 19.18
N PRO A 278 1.05 5.40 19.21
CA PRO A 278 1.86 5.27 18.01
C PRO A 278 1.65 3.92 17.29
N GLY A 279 1.54 2.82 18.06
CA GLY A 279 1.30 1.48 17.51
C GLY A 279 -0.06 1.37 16.83
N THR A 280 -1.11 1.91 17.45
CA THR A 280 -2.45 1.95 16.86
C THR A 280 -2.46 2.78 15.58
N MET A 281 -1.80 3.94 15.58
CA MET A 281 -1.72 4.79 14.39
C MET A 281 -1.00 4.10 13.24
N LEU A 282 0.15 3.48 13.51
CA LEU A 282 0.90 2.69 12.53
C LEU A 282 0.06 1.52 12.00
N PHE A 283 -0.60 0.77 12.88
CA PHE A 283 -1.46 -0.36 12.52
C PHE A 283 -2.62 0.08 11.62
N LEU A 284 -3.37 1.10 12.02
CA LEU A 284 -4.50 1.63 11.25
C LEU A 284 -4.04 2.15 9.89
N PHE A 285 -2.89 2.81 9.85
CA PHE A 285 -2.34 3.32 8.59
C PHE A 285 -1.98 2.18 7.63
N ILE A 286 -1.22 1.18 8.09
CA ILE A 286 -0.83 0.02 7.27
C ILE A 286 -2.07 -0.77 6.83
N MET A 287 -3.02 -0.99 7.73
CA MET A 287 -4.29 -1.65 7.40
C MET A 287 -5.07 -0.88 6.32
N SER A 288 -5.13 0.44 6.43
CA SER A 288 -5.84 1.29 5.47
C SER A 288 -5.25 1.16 4.06
N ILE A 289 -3.93 1.21 3.92
CA ILE A 289 -3.25 1.08 2.62
C ILE A 289 -3.41 -0.33 2.06
N ASN A 290 -3.30 -1.37 2.87
CA ASN A 290 -3.49 -2.75 2.42
C ASN A 290 -4.90 -2.97 1.89
N LEU A 291 -5.94 -2.46 2.57
CA LEU A 291 -7.33 -2.52 2.09
C LEU A 291 -7.52 -1.76 0.77
N VAL A 292 -6.89 -0.61 0.61
CA VAL A 292 -6.89 0.15 -0.65
C VAL A 292 -6.16 -0.63 -1.75
N GLY A 293 -4.99 -1.17 -1.45
CA GLY A 293 -4.19 -1.95 -2.41
C GLY A 293 -4.90 -3.21 -2.90
N GLU A 294 -5.54 -3.95 -1.99
CA GLU A 294 -6.34 -5.12 -2.34
C GLU A 294 -7.59 -4.73 -3.16
N GLY A 295 -8.29 -3.66 -2.77
CA GLY A 295 -9.42 -3.15 -3.53
C GLY A 295 -9.05 -2.67 -4.94
N LEU A 296 -7.87 -2.06 -5.12
CA LEU A 296 -7.33 -1.71 -6.43
C LEU A 296 -6.99 -2.97 -7.25
N ARG A 297 -6.35 -3.96 -6.64
CA ARG A 297 -6.02 -5.23 -7.28
C ARG A 297 -7.27 -5.93 -7.80
N ASP A 298 -8.31 -6.06 -6.96
CA ASP A 298 -9.59 -6.67 -7.34
C ASP A 298 -10.27 -5.89 -8.47
N SER A 299 -10.12 -4.57 -8.47
CA SER A 299 -10.75 -3.70 -9.47
C SER A 299 -10.08 -3.78 -10.84
N ILE A 300 -8.78 -4.06 -10.86
CA ILE A 300 -7.96 -4.16 -12.08
C ILE A 300 -8.04 -5.58 -12.68
N ASP A 301 -8.35 -6.61 -11.88
CA ASP A 301 -8.41 -7.99 -12.38
C ASP A 301 -9.56 -8.14 -13.42
N PRO A 302 -9.23 -8.50 -14.69
CA PRO A 302 -10.25 -8.69 -15.72
C PRO A 302 -11.14 -9.92 -15.47
N LYS A 303 -10.66 -10.89 -14.68
CA LYS A 303 -11.43 -12.10 -14.34
C LYS A 303 -12.44 -11.87 -13.23
N ALA A 304 -12.36 -10.76 -12.50
CA ALA A 304 -13.37 -10.41 -11.52
C ALA A 304 -14.66 -10.00 -12.26
N GLU A 305 -15.65 -10.89 -12.31
CA GLU A 305 -16.95 -10.62 -12.93
C GLU A 305 -17.55 -9.32 -12.36
N TYR A 306 -17.88 -8.42 -13.27
CA TYR A 306 -18.62 -7.20 -12.95
C TYR A 306 -20.05 -7.56 -12.59
N THR A 307 -20.30 -7.96 -11.34
CA THR A 307 -21.66 -8.14 -10.83
C THR A 307 -22.26 -6.79 -10.47
N THR A 308 -23.15 -6.29 -11.32
CA THR A 308 -23.94 -5.09 -11.01
C THR A 308 -24.77 -5.32 -9.73
N LYS A 309 -25.14 -4.24 -9.02
CA LYS A 309 -26.05 -4.35 -7.85
C LYS A 309 -27.31 -5.16 -8.18
N LYS A 310 -27.78 -5.08 -9.42
CA LYS A 310 -28.95 -5.83 -9.94
C LYS A 310 -28.64 -7.33 -10.00
N GLN A 311 -27.54 -7.74 -10.59
CA GLN A 311 -27.11 -9.13 -10.68
C GLN A 311 -26.84 -9.76 -9.30
N ARG A 312 -26.27 -9.00 -8.35
CA ARG A 312 -26.11 -9.44 -6.95
C ARG A 312 -27.46 -9.65 -6.26
N LYS A 313 -28.44 -8.80 -6.55
CA LYS A 313 -29.80 -8.93 -6.00
C LYS A 313 -30.50 -10.15 -6.60
N GLU A 314 -30.37 -10.37 -7.89
CA GLU A 314 -30.92 -11.55 -8.61
C GLU A 314 -30.24 -12.86 -8.16
N ALA A 315 -28.92 -12.88 -8.03
CA ALA A 315 -28.17 -14.03 -7.52
C ALA A 315 -28.57 -14.38 -6.05
N ARG A 316 -28.78 -13.34 -5.21
CA ARG A 316 -29.31 -13.55 -3.84
C ARG A 316 -30.76 -14.06 -3.83
N ALA A 317 -31.59 -13.60 -4.76
CA ALA A 317 -32.95 -14.08 -4.90
C ALA A 317 -32.95 -15.57 -5.33
N ARG A 318 -32.19 -15.91 -6.37
CA ARG A 318 -32.03 -17.32 -6.83
C ARG A 318 -31.53 -18.25 -5.72
N ARG A 319 -30.50 -17.84 -4.95
CA ARG A 319 -30.02 -18.64 -3.81
C ARG A 319 -31.07 -18.81 -2.69
N LYS A 320 -31.96 -17.84 -2.50
CA LYS A 320 -33.06 -17.97 -1.54
C LYS A 320 -34.12 -18.95 -2.04
N GLU A 321 -34.46 -18.88 -3.34
CA GLU A 321 -35.38 -19.83 -3.98
C GLU A 321 -34.83 -21.26 -3.96
N GLU A 322 -33.57 -21.47 -4.33
CA GLU A 322 -32.94 -22.79 -4.24
C GLU A 322 -32.95 -23.37 -2.82
N LYS A 323 -32.67 -22.52 -1.80
CA LYS A 323 -32.75 -22.95 -0.40
C LYS A 323 -34.19 -23.28 0.04
N ALA A 324 -35.20 -22.56 -0.47
CA ALA A 324 -36.59 -22.83 -0.18
C ALA A 324 -37.05 -24.14 -0.83
N LEU A 325 -36.71 -24.35 -2.11
CA LEU A 325 -36.95 -25.59 -2.83
C LEU A 325 -36.29 -26.81 -2.19
N ALA A 326 -34.99 -26.66 -1.79
CA ALA A 326 -34.29 -27.72 -1.09
C ALA A 326 -34.88 -28.06 0.29
N LYS A 327 -35.49 -27.07 0.97
CA LYS A 327 -36.18 -27.28 2.24
C LYS A 327 -37.53 -28.01 2.04
N GLN A 328 -38.25 -27.63 0.98
CA GLN A 328 -39.52 -28.31 0.60
C GLN A 328 -39.26 -29.75 0.16
N ALA A 329 -38.24 -30.00 -0.66
CA ALA A 329 -37.86 -31.35 -1.07
C ALA A 329 -37.46 -32.23 0.13
N LYS A 330 -36.72 -31.71 1.11
CA LYS A 330 -36.39 -32.42 2.36
C LYS A 330 -37.65 -32.73 3.22
N GLN A 331 -38.61 -31.82 3.23
CA GLN A 331 -39.87 -32.04 3.95
C GLN A 331 -40.74 -33.11 3.27
N ALA A 332 -40.87 -33.05 1.94
CA ALA A 332 -41.63 -34.07 1.17
C ALA A 332 -41.02 -35.49 1.29
N VAL A 333 -39.67 -35.59 1.30
CA VAL A 333 -38.99 -36.88 1.55
C VAL A 333 -39.24 -37.38 2.97
N LYS A 334 -39.36 -36.49 3.94
CA LYS A 334 -39.63 -36.87 5.34
C LYS A 334 -41.09 -37.32 5.55
N GLU A 335 -42.02 -36.71 4.82
CA GLU A 335 -43.44 -37.08 4.83
C GLU A 335 -43.72 -38.38 4.06
N ALA A 336 -42.94 -38.69 3.03
CA ALA A 336 -43.03 -39.96 2.28
C ALA A 336 -42.37 -41.16 2.97
N ALA A 337 -41.58 -40.92 4.04
CA ALA A 337 -40.89 -41.95 4.81
C ALA A 337 -41.63 -42.35 6.11
N VAL A 338 -42.79 -41.76 6.37
CA VAL A 338 -43.74 -42.08 7.44
C VAL A 338 -44.97 -42.82 6.86
#